data_124820e77209f4156c05504c844d405a
#
_entry.id   124820e77209f4156c05504c844d405a
#
_cell.length_a   1.000
_cell.length_b   1.000
_cell.length_c   1.000
_cell.angle_alpha   90.00
_cell.angle_beta   90.00
_cell.angle_gamma   90.00
#
_symmetry.space_group_name_H-M   'P 1'
#
loop_
_entity.id
_entity.type
_entity.pdbx_description
1 polymer ?
#
loop_
_entity_poly.entity_id
_entity_poly.type
_entity_poly.pdbx_seq_one_letter_code
_entity_poly.pdbx_strand_id
1 'polypeptide(L)'
;NVLENRFICDSKVIISCGRKSVIPSILLKKRFKNDVFTIHIQDPKVNINNFDCVICPEHDNLEGQNVIKTKGAIHYLTNEEIKKNTNYLDPKADGKKIITLILGGPNKYYGFSEKQMTETFAKIKNLFIYSKYKLIVIPSYRTPENIVKLAFNYFNDNHLVINERDKKAYLSALSLADIII
;
A
#
# COMPACT_ATOMS: atom_id res chain seq x y z
N ASN A 1 17.87 -6.64 27.46
CA ASN A 1 17.59 -8.08 27.36
C ASN A 1 16.10 -8.36 27.52
N VAL A 2 15.30 -7.96 26.50
CA VAL A 2 13.85 -8.12 26.51
C VAL A 2 13.43 -9.59 26.16
N LEU A 3 14.37 -10.43 25.69
CA LEU A 3 14.06 -11.77 25.19
C LEU A 3 14.49 -12.90 26.14
N GLU A 4 15.05 -12.61 27.30
CA GLU A 4 15.73 -13.66 28.06
C GLU A 4 14.82 -14.57 28.92
N ASN A 5 13.63 -14.17 29.32
CA ASN A 5 12.97 -14.96 30.38
C ASN A 5 11.50 -15.32 30.27
N ARG A 6 10.78 -15.04 29.18
CA ARG A 6 9.32 -15.31 29.14
C ARG A 6 8.73 -15.79 27.81
N PHE A 7 9.51 -16.12 26.78
CA PHE A 7 8.95 -16.72 25.58
C PHE A 7 8.96 -18.25 25.70
N ILE A 8 7.88 -18.80 26.19
CA ILE A 8 7.50 -20.18 25.92
C ILE A 8 6.82 -20.15 24.56
N CYS A 9 7.44 -20.68 23.53
CA CYS A 9 6.86 -20.74 22.20
C CYS A 9 6.41 -22.16 21.92
N ASP A 10 5.13 -22.43 22.12
CA ASP A 10 4.50 -23.70 21.70
C ASP A 10 4.20 -23.71 20.20
N SER A 11 4.42 -22.60 19.52
CA SER A 11 4.18 -22.43 18.08
C SER A 11 5.27 -23.13 17.27
N LYS A 12 4.85 -23.94 16.31
CA LYS A 12 5.74 -24.59 15.35
C LYS A 12 6.17 -23.69 14.20
N VAL A 13 5.45 -22.58 13.96
CA VAL A 13 5.69 -21.65 12.88
C VAL A 13 5.75 -20.22 13.42
N ILE A 14 6.77 -19.48 13.00
CA ILE A 14 6.95 -18.06 13.31
C ILE A 14 6.85 -17.28 11.99
N ILE A 15 5.83 -16.43 11.87
CA ILE A 15 5.65 -15.54 10.72
C ILE A 15 6.05 -14.14 11.15
N SER A 16 6.96 -13.53 10.40
CA SER A 16 7.45 -12.17 10.62
C SER A 16 7.32 -11.32 9.35
N CYS A 17 7.09 -10.02 9.50
CA CYS A 17 6.94 -9.11 8.37
C CYS A 17 7.64 -7.77 8.65
N GLY A 18 8.37 -7.27 7.64
CA GLY A 18 9.02 -5.98 7.67
C GLY A 18 10.32 -5.92 8.47
N ARG A 19 11.04 -4.82 8.29
CA ARG A 19 12.44 -4.69 8.78
C ARG A 19 12.61 -4.82 10.29
N LYS A 20 11.64 -4.34 11.08
CA LYS A 20 11.75 -4.35 12.54
C LYS A 20 11.63 -5.77 13.13
N SER A 21 11.01 -6.70 12.42
CA SER A 21 10.84 -8.08 12.86
C SER A 21 11.97 -9.03 12.44
N VAL A 22 12.90 -8.58 11.59
CA VAL A 22 14.01 -9.39 11.09
C VAL A 22 14.88 -9.93 12.23
N ILE A 23 15.43 -9.04 13.06
CA ILE A 23 16.32 -9.45 14.16
C ILE A 23 15.60 -10.31 15.21
N PRO A 24 14.41 -9.93 15.71
CA PRO A 24 13.62 -10.81 16.60
C PRO A 24 13.40 -12.21 16.02
N SER A 25 13.02 -12.32 14.74
CA SER A 25 12.78 -13.61 14.09
C SER A 25 14.04 -14.48 14.03
N ILE A 26 15.20 -13.87 13.68
CA ILE A 26 16.50 -14.58 13.66
C ILE A 26 16.89 -15.07 15.07
N LEU A 27 16.68 -14.24 16.09
CA LEU A 27 16.98 -14.64 17.48
C LEU A 27 16.09 -15.79 17.95
N LEU A 28 14.80 -15.78 17.59
CA LEU A 28 13.88 -16.88 17.89
C LEU A 28 14.30 -18.16 17.16
N LYS A 29 14.66 -18.07 15.86
CA LYS A 29 15.18 -19.23 15.12
C LYS A 29 16.45 -19.79 15.75
N LYS A 30 17.39 -18.97 16.17
CA LYS A 30 18.62 -19.41 16.85
C LYS A 30 18.34 -20.09 18.18
N ARG A 31 17.34 -19.60 18.94
CA ARG A 31 16.96 -20.16 20.24
C ARG A 31 16.26 -21.51 20.12
N PHE A 32 15.29 -21.61 19.21
CA PHE A 32 14.42 -22.79 19.05
C PHE A 32 14.88 -23.76 17.96
N LYS A 33 15.87 -23.36 17.14
CA LYS A 33 16.48 -24.17 16.08
C LYS A 33 15.44 -24.88 15.21
N ASN A 34 15.45 -26.22 15.22
CA ASN A 34 14.56 -27.05 14.40
C ASN A 34 13.14 -27.20 14.97
N ASP A 35 12.88 -26.73 16.19
CA ASP A 35 11.55 -26.79 16.80
C ASP A 35 10.58 -25.79 16.17
N VAL A 36 11.09 -24.78 15.45
CA VAL A 36 10.31 -23.76 14.78
C VAL A 36 10.67 -23.61 13.30
N PHE A 37 9.67 -23.43 12.48
CA PHE A 37 9.80 -23.03 11.08
C PHE A 37 9.56 -21.52 10.96
N THR A 38 10.50 -20.79 10.37
CA THR A 38 10.44 -19.33 10.27
C THR A 38 10.11 -18.86 8.86
N ILE A 39 9.08 -18.05 8.74
CA ILE A 39 8.66 -17.39 7.50
C ILE A 39 8.84 -15.89 7.65
N HIS A 40 9.61 -15.27 6.76
CA HIS A 40 9.72 -13.81 6.71
C HIS A 40 9.06 -13.26 5.45
N ILE A 41 8.19 -12.25 5.64
CA ILE A 41 7.49 -11.57 4.54
C ILE A 41 8.18 -10.25 4.25
N GLN A 42 8.51 -9.99 3.01
CA GLN A 42 9.35 -8.96 2.41
C GLN A 42 10.84 -9.35 2.36
N ASP A 43 11.62 -8.60 1.58
CA ASP A 43 13.08 -8.76 1.55
C ASP A 43 13.67 -8.35 2.91
N PRO A 44 14.30 -9.27 3.64
CA PRO A 44 14.83 -9.00 4.97
C PRO A 44 16.07 -8.09 4.97
N LYS A 45 16.70 -7.86 3.79
CA LYS A 45 17.97 -7.13 3.62
C LYS A 45 19.13 -7.69 4.47
N VAL A 46 19.06 -8.97 4.78
CA VAL A 46 20.10 -9.77 5.44
C VAL A 46 20.17 -11.14 4.77
N ASN A 47 21.16 -11.97 5.16
CA ASN A 47 21.28 -13.32 4.60
C ASN A 47 19.97 -14.11 4.80
N ILE A 48 19.36 -14.54 3.70
CA ILE A 48 18.09 -15.28 3.65
C ILE A 48 18.15 -16.63 4.33
N ASN A 49 19.32 -17.24 4.44
CA ASN A 49 19.53 -18.52 5.14
C ASN A 49 19.28 -18.42 6.66
N ASN A 50 19.04 -17.23 7.19
CA ASN A 50 18.57 -17.07 8.57
C ASN A 50 17.09 -17.42 8.75
N PHE A 51 16.36 -17.69 7.66
CA PHE A 51 14.94 -18.05 7.65
C PHE A 51 14.78 -19.38 6.89
N ASP A 52 13.76 -20.14 7.28
CA ASP A 52 13.40 -21.36 6.53
C ASP A 52 12.64 -21.01 5.23
N CYS A 53 11.92 -19.88 5.23
CA CYS A 53 11.22 -19.38 4.05
C CYS A 53 11.21 -17.85 4.04
N VAL A 54 11.43 -17.26 2.88
CA VAL A 54 11.23 -15.81 2.65
C VAL A 54 10.21 -15.64 1.53
N ILE A 55 9.19 -14.82 1.77
CA ILE A 55 8.15 -14.51 0.77
C ILE A 55 8.29 -13.04 0.40
N CYS A 56 8.61 -12.75 -0.86
CA CYS A 56 8.77 -11.36 -1.32
C CYS A 56 8.20 -11.14 -2.72
N PRO A 57 7.85 -9.89 -3.07
CA PRO A 57 7.44 -9.54 -4.42
C PRO A 57 8.56 -9.77 -5.44
N GLU A 58 8.18 -10.13 -6.67
CA GLU A 58 9.12 -10.33 -7.79
C GLU A 58 10.01 -9.11 -8.04
N HIS A 59 9.47 -7.88 -7.86
CA HIS A 59 10.22 -6.63 -8.07
C HIS A 59 11.33 -6.36 -7.04
N ASP A 60 11.38 -7.10 -5.93
CA ASP A 60 12.50 -7.01 -4.97
C ASP A 60 13.77 -7.72 -5.45
N ASN A 61 13.67 -8.50 -6.55
CA ASN A 61 14.78 -9.23 -7.19
C ASN A 61 15.58 -10.12 -6.23
N LEU A 62 14.94 -10.61 -5.16
CA LEU A 62 15.56 -11.54 -4.22
C LEU A 62 15.47 -12.95 -4.75
N GLU A 63 16.58 -13.70 -4.72
CA GLU A 63 16.66 -15.08 -5.20
C GLU A 63 17.25 -16.01 -4.15
N GLY A 64 16.76 -17.26 -4.14
CA GLY A 64 17.25 -18.30 -3.24
C GLY A 64 16.33 -19.51 -3.24
N GLN A 65 16.85 -20.66 -2.80
CA GLN A 65 16.08 -21.91 -2.74
C GLN A 65 14.91 -21.85 -1.73
N ASN A 66 15.03 -20.99 -0.73
CA ASN A 66 14.02 -20.76 0.30
C ASN A 66 13.19 -19.49 0.04
N VAL A 67 13.21 -18.95 -1.20
CA VAL A 67 12.46 -17.75 -1.57
C VAL A 67 11.22 -18.10 -2.40
N ILE A 68 10.05 -17.64 -1.95
CA ILE A 68 8.80 -17.69 -2.70
C ILE A 68 8.50 -16.29 -3.23
N LYS A 69 8.38 -16.16 -4.53
CA LYS A 69 8.08 -14.89 -5.20
C LYS A 69 6.56 -14.72 -5.38
N THR A 70 6.07 -13.50 -5.11
CA THR A 70 4.68 -13.10 -5.36
C THR A 70 4.63 -12.00 -6.40
N LYS A 71 3.56 -11.93 -7.22
CA LYS A 71 3.40 -10.89 -8.24
C LYS A 71 3.37 -9.47 -7.66
N GLY A 72 2.87 -9.31 -6.45
CA GLY A 72 2.81 -8.04 -5.73
C GLY A 72 2.98 -8.26 -4.23
N ALA A 73 2.88 -7.17 -3.46
CA ALA A 73 2.90 -7.26 -2.01
C ALA A 73 1.71 -8.07 -1.49
N ILE A 74 1.94 -8.89 -0.46
CA ILE A 74 0.85 -9.61 0.20
C ILE A 74 -0.07 -8.61 0.89
N HIS A 75 -1.36 -8.71 0.61
CA HIS A 75 -2.42 -7.89 1.22
C HIS A 75 -3.67 -8.73 1.49
N TYR A 76 -4.56 -8.21 2.31
CA TYR A 76 -5.79 -8.89 2.71
C TYR A 76 -7.03 -8.47 1.90
N LEU A 77 -6.87 -7.57 0.92
CA LEU A 77 -8.00 -7.08 0.12
C LEU A 77 -8.46 -8.17 -0.83
N THR A 78 -9.75 -8.48 -0.79
CA THR A 78 -10.41 -9.39 -1.73
C THR A 78 -11.31 -8.63 -2.70
N ASN A 79 -11.62 -9.24 -3.84
CA ASN A 79 -12.57 -8.67 -4.80
C ASN A 79 -13.97 -8.48 -4.19
N GLU A 80 -14.38 -9.38 -3.28
CA GLU A 80 -15.64 -9.27 -2.56
C GLU A 80 -15.65 -8.05 -1.64
N GLU A 81 -14.55 -7.81 -0.91
CA GLU A 81 -14.44 -6.64 -0.03
C GLU A 81 -14.47 -5.33 -0.83
N ILE A 82 -13.82 -5.28 -1.98
CA ILE A 82 -13.85 -4.12 -2.88
C ILE A 82 -15.29 -3.91 -3.38
N LYS A 83 -15.94 -4.94 -3.93
CA LYS A 83 -17.31 -4.85 -4.44
C LYS A 83 -18.34 -4.46 -3.38
N LYS A 84 -18.19 -4.95 -2.15
CA LYS A 84 -19.09 -4.60 -1.03
C LYS A 84 -19.10 -3.11 -0.72
N ASN A 85 -18.04 -2.39 -1.05
CA ASN A 85 -17.92 -0.96 -0.80
C ASN A 85 -18.22 -0.09 -2.03
N THR A 86 -18.67 -0.66 -3.17
CA THR A 86 -18.91 0.08 -4.42
C THR A 86 -19.82 1.30 -4.21
N ASN A 87 -20.88 1.16 -3.44
CA ASN A 87 -21.88 2.22 -3.24
C ASN A 87 -21.54 3.19 -2.08
N TYR A 88 -20.30 3.14 -1.54
CA TYR A 88 -19.92 4.03 -0.46
C TYR A 88 -19.68 5.47 -0.94
N LEU A 89 -19.11 5.63 -2.12
CA LEU A 89 -18.95 6.93 -2.78
C LEU A 89 -19.99 7.11 -3.89
N ASP A 90 -20.47 8.33 -4.04
CA ASP A 90 -21.25 8.76 -5.19
C ASP A 90 -20.52 9.89 -5.93
N PRO A 91 -19.72 9.58 -6.96
CA PRO A 91 -18.95 10.58 -7.70
C PRO A 91 -19.83 11.42 -8.66
N LYS A 92 -21.14 11.15 -8.77
CA LYS A 92 -22.06 11.80 -9.73
C LYS A 92 -21.44 11.83 -11.13
N ALA A 93 -21.11 10.65 -11.61
CA ALA A 93 -20.34 10.50 -12.86
C ALA A 93 -21.18 10.81 -14.12
N ASP A 94 -22.53 10.79 -14.01
CA ASP A 94 -23.47 11.13 -15.11
C ASP A 94 -23.14 10.39 -16.42
N GLY A 95 -22.85 9.09 -16.32
CA GLY A 95 -22.46 8.23 -17.45
C GLY A 95 -21.02 8.40 -17.94
N LYS A 96 -20.21 9.24 -17.29
CA LYS A 96 -18.79 9.37 -17.58
C LYS A 96 -18.00 8.21 -16.99
N LYS A 97 -16.88 7.85 -17.63
CA LYS A 97 -15.90 6.93 -17.07
C LYS A 97 -15.19 7.53 -15.86
N ILE A 98 -14.79 6.70 -14.92
CA ILE A 98 -14.17 7.13 -13.67
C ILE A 98 -12.68 6.86 -13.71
N ILE A 99 -11.90 7.90 -13.41
CA ILE A 99 -10.47 7.77 -13.12
C ILE A 99 -10.24 8.00 -11.65
N THR A 100 -9.58 7.07 -10.99
CA THR A 100 -9.18 7.20 -9.59
C THR A 100 -7.70 7.58 -9.52
N LEU A 101 -7.42 8.76 -8.97
CA LEU A 101 -6.07 9.24 -8.66
C LEU A 101 -5.74 8.95 -7.20
N ILE A 102 -4.77 8.07 -6.96
CA ILE A 102 -4.30 7.73 -5.62
C ILE A 102 -3.09 8.58 -5.28
N LEU A 103 -3.23 9.49 -4.33
CA LEU A 103 -2.13 10.31 -3.87
C LEU A 103 -1.25 9.53 -2.90
N GLY A 104 -0.01 9.29 -3.30
CA GLY A 104 1.03 8.73 -2.44
C GLY A 104 1.55 9.74 -1.43
N GLY A 105 2.80 9.58 -1.01
CA GLY A 105 3.48 10.51 -0.12
C GLY A 105 4.99 10.44 -0.30
N PRO A 106 5.75 11.32 0.38
CA PRO A 106 7.19 11.40 0.26
C PRO A 106 7.87 10.11 0.71
N ASN A 107 9.00 9.83 0.12
CA ASN A 107 9.91 8.79 0.56
C ASN A 107 11.36 9.30 0.48
N LYS A 108 12.35 8.46 0.78
CA LYS A 108 13.74 8.89 0.78
C LYS A 108 14.29 9.26 -0.61
N TYR A 109 13.61 8.89 -1.68
CA TYR A 109 14.05 9.12 -3.07
C TYR A 109 13.23 10.21 -3.77
N TYR A 110 11.97 10.40 -3.36
CA TYR A 110 11.02 11.31 -4.00
C TYR A 110 10.47 12.30 -2.99
N GLY A 111 10.65 13.58 -3.30
CA GLY A 111 9.96 14.66 -2.63
C GLY A 111 8.47 14.71 -3.04
N PHE A 112 7.67 15.39 -2.23
CA PHE A 112 6.23 15.57 -2.46
C PHE A 112 5.88 17.04 -2.15
N SER A 113 6.57 17.96 -2.86
CA SER A 113 6.42 19.40 -2.65
C SER A 113 5.14 19.93 -3.29
N GLU A 114 4.60 21.02 -2.73
CA GLU A 114 3.44 21.71 -3.32
C GLU A 114 3.70 22.14 -4.77
N LYS A 115 4.89 22.65 -5.07
CA LYS A 115 5.26 23.06 -6.43
C LYS A 115 5.14 21.90 -7.42
N GLN A 116 5.73 20.74 -7.11
CA GLN A 116 5.65 19.56 -7.96
C GLN A 116 4.22 19.06 -8.13
N MET A 117 3.44 19.06 -7.04
CA MET A 117 2.05 18.61 -7.07
C MET A 117 1.16 19.61 -7.83
N THR A 118 1.39 20.91 -7.69
CA THR A 118 0.71 21.94 -8.48
C THR A 118 0.91 21.73 -9.98
N GLU A 119 2.14 21.51 -10.41
CA GLU A 119 2.45 21.23 -11.82
C GLU A 119 1.78 19.92 -12.29
N THR A 120 1.78 18.91 -11.46
CA THR A 120 1.15 17.61 -11.75
C THR A 120 -0.37 17.76 -11.88
N PHE A 121 -1.01 18.44 -10.92
CA PHE A 121 -2.46 18.67 -10.91
C PHE A 121 -2.90 19.53 -12.09
N ALA A 122 -2.11 20.54 -12.45
CA ALA A 122 -2.37 21.35 -13.64
C ALA A 122 -2.34 20.50 -14.93
N LYS A 123 -1.36 19.60 -15.08
CA LYS A 123 -1.31 18.67 -16.20
C LYS A 123 -2.52 17.74 -16.23
N ILE A 124 -2.87 17.16 -15.07
CA ILE A 124 -4.04 16.30 -14.96
C ILE A 124 -5.30 17.09 -15.32
N LYS A 125 -5.52 18.27 -14.74
CA LYS A 125 -6.68 19.13 -15.02
C LYS A 125 -6.82 19.41 -16.51
N ASN A 126 -5.73 19.72 -17.19
CA ASN A 126 -5.74 19.98 -18.63
C ASN A 126 -6.15 18.76 -19.47
N LEU A 127 -5.81 17.56 -19.04
CA LEU A 127 -6.26 16.31 -19.68
C LEU A 127 -7.78 16.10 -19.53
N PHE A 128 -8.37 16.63 -18.45
CA PHE A 128 -9.79 16.40 -18.10
C PHE A 128 -10.74 17.51 -18.58
N ILE A 129 -10.25 18.68 -18.96
CA ILE A 129 -11.10 19.82 -19.41
C ILE A 129 -12.04 19.42 -20.55
N TYR A 130 -11.61 18.54 -21.45
CA TYR A 130 -12.39 18.09 -22.60
C TYR A 130 -12.83 16.62 -22.50
N SER A 131 -12.71 16.00 -21.33
CA SER A 131 -12.82 14.55 -21.23
C SER A 131 -14.19 14.08 -20.82
N LYS A 132 -14.50 12.88 -21.29
CA LYS A 132 -15.64 12.07 -20.89
C LYS A 132 -15.40 11.35 -19.54
N TYR A 133 -14.55 11.92 -18.69
CA TYR A 133 -14.12 11.28 -17.46
C TYR A 133 -14.51 12.08 -16.22
N LYS A 134 -14.79 11.38 -15.14
CA LYS A 134 -14.91 11.92 -13.79
C LYS A 134 -13.71 11.49 -12.97
N LEU A 135 -13.12 12.41 -12.21
CA LEU A 135 -11.98 12.12 -11.36
C LEU A 135 -12.43 11.90 -9.92
N ILE A 136 -11.91 10.84 -9.29
CA ILE A 136 -11.94 10.66 -7.84
C ILE A 136 -10.51 10.78 -7.36
N VAL A 137 -10.25 11.64 -6.38
CA VAL A 137 -8.93 11.82 -5.77
C VAL A 137 -8.95 11.26 -4.36
N ILE A 138 -8.06 10.29 -4.10
CA ILE A 138 -7.96 9.60 -2.81
C ILE A 138 -6.57 9.82 -2.20
N PRO A 139 -6.45 10.43 -1.01
CA PRO A 139 -5.20 10.52 -0.30
C PRO A 139 -4.86 9.21 0.41
N SER A 140 -3.57 8.88 0.46
CA SER A 140 -3.05 7.80 1.32
C SER A 140 -2.71 8.33 2.71
N TYR A 141 -2.43 7.41 3.66
CA TYR A 141 -1.93 7.79 4.99
C TYR A 141 -0.61 8.56 4.96
N ARG A 142 0.15 8.48 3.87
CA ARG A 142 1.42 9.18 3.70
C ARG A 142 1.29 10.53 3.00
N THR A 143 0.12 10.84 2.45
CA THR A 143 -0.11 12.09 1.74
C THR A 143 -0.09 13.25 2.75
N PRO A 144 0.78 14.27 2.57
CA PRO A 144 0.80 15.44 3.44
C PRO A 144 -0.53 16.21 3.36
N GLU A 145 -0.96 16.79 4.49
CA GLU A 145 -2.25 17.50 4.56
C GLU A 145 -2.33 18.71 3.62
N ASN A 146 -1.23 19.45 3.47
CA ASN A 146 -1.16 20.54 2.53
C ASN A 146 -1.40 20.10 1.08
N ILE A 147 -0.96 18.90 0.71
CA ILE A 147 -1.20 18.32 -0.62
C ILE A 147 -2.65 17.88 -0.79
N VAL A 148 -3.28 17.35 0.27
CA VAL A 148 -4.71 17.04 0.24
C VAL A 148 -5.54 18.33 0.02
N LYS A 149 -5.22 19.40 0.76
CA LYS A 149 -5.87 20.71 0.59
C LYS A 149 -5.63 21.28 -0.82
N LEU A 150 -4.41 21.15 -1.34
CA LEU A 150 -4.08 21.57 -2.70
C LEU A 150 -4.93 20.81 -3.73
N ALA A 151 -5.04 19.49 -3.62
CA ALA A 151 -5.86 18.66 -4.50
C ALA A 151 -7.34 19.08 -4.44
N PHE A 152 -7.85 19.33 -3.24
CA PHE A 152 -9.20 19.82 -3.06
C PHE A 152 -9.43 21.13 -3.80
N ASN A 153 -8.56 22.12 -3.63
CA ASN A 153 -8.65 23.42 -4.32
C ASN A 153 -8.58 23.31 -5.85
N TYR A 154 -7.86 22.28 -6.36
CA TYR A 154 -7.76 22.06 -7.79
C TYR A 154 -8.96 21.36 -8.43
N PHE A 155 -9.62 20.46 -7.70
CA PHE A 155 -10.53 19.50 -8.32
C PHE A 155 -11.96 19.47 -7.76
N ASN A 156 -12.25 20.12 -6.62
CA ASN A 156 -13.55 20.03 -5.96
C ASN A 156 -14.75 20.51 -6.77
N ASP A 157 -14.56 21.45 -7.72
CA ASP A 157 -15.66 22.03 -8.49
C ASP A 157 -16.36 21.02 -9.41
N ASN A 158 -15.59 20.10 -10.00
CA ASN A 158 -16.08 19.16 -11.02
C ASN A 158 -15.81 17.70 -10.72
N HIS A 159 -15.07 17.41 -9.65
CA HIS A 159 -14.57 16.08 -9.32
C HIS A 159 -14.78 15.78 -7.83
N LEU A 160 -14.64 14.51 -7.47
CA LEU A 160 -14.75 14.09 -6.08
C LEU A 160 -13.36 14.00 -5.45
N VAL A 161 -13.09 14.86 -4.48
CA VAL A 161 -11.86 14.79 -3.68
C VAL A 161 -12.19 14.34 -2.27
N ILE A 162 -11.59 13.24 -1.84
CA ILE A 162 -11.75 12.71 -0.49
C ILE A 162 -10.72 13.36 0.42
N ASN A 163 -11.20 14.10 1.42
CA ASN A 163 -10.33 14.81 2.38
C ASN A 163 -9.83 13.92 3.51
N GLU A 164 -10.54 12.84 3.79
CA GLU A 164 -10.25 11.94 4.89
C GLU A 164 -9.57 10.66 4.41
N ARG A 165 -8.74 10.09 5.30
CA ARG A 165 -8.08 8.80 5.06
C ARG A 165 -9.02 7.67 5.45
N ASP A 166 -10.01 7.41 4.60
CA ASP A 166 -11.04 6.41 4.82
C ASP A 166 -10.83 5.18 3.94
N LYS A 167 -10.70 4.01 4.59
CA LYS A 167 -10.57 2.72 3.91
C LYS A 167 -11.76 2.40 3.01
N LYS A 168 -12.99 2.72 3.44
CA LYS A 168 -14.19 2.43 2.65
C LYS A 168 -14.25 3.30 1.40
N ALA A 169 -13.88 4.58 1.54
CA ALA A 169 -13.74 5.48 0.39
C ALA A 169 -12.70 4.97 -0.60
N TYR A 170 -11.55 4.51 -0.11
CA TYR A 170 -10.50 3.91 -0.95
C TYR A 170 -11.01 2.68 -1.71
N LEU A 171 -11.69 1.75 -1.03
CA LEU A 171 -12.23 0.54 -1.66
C LEU A 171 -13.32 0.85 -2.67
N SER A 172 -14.18 1.82 -2.36
CA SER A 172 -15.22 2.30 -3.28
C SER A 172 -14.60 2.92 -4.53
N ALA A 173 -13.60 3.78 -4.37
CA ALA A 173 -12.91 4.39 -5.51
C ALA A 173 -12.22 3.35 -6.39
N LEU A 174 -11.62 2.29 -5.81
CA LEU A 174 -11.08 1.17 -6.58
C LEU A 174 -12.17 0.41 -7.34
N SER A 175 -13.33 0.18 -6.71
CA SER A 175 -14.45 -0.55 -7.32
C SER A 175 -15.09 0.23 -8.48
N LEU A 176 -15.15 1.56 -8.38
CA LEU A 176 -15.77 2.43 -9.37
C LEU A 176 -14.84 2.79 -10.53
N ALA A 177 -13.53 2.60 -10.37
CA ALA A 177 -12.53 3.05 -11.34
C ALA A 177 -12.54 2.25 -12.65
N ASP A 178 -12.64 2.95 -13.77
CA ASP A 178 -12.27 2.40 -15.08
C ASP A 178 -10.74 2.47 -15.28
N ILE A 179 -10.08 3.48 -14.69
CA ILE A 179 -8.63 3.69 -14.74
C ILE A 179 -8.13 4.11 -13.35
N ILE A 180 -6.99 3.58 -12.95
CA ILE A 180 -6.29 3.96 -11.70
C ILE A 180 -4.94 4.57 -12.05
N ILE A 181 -4.63 5.72 -11.41
CA ILE A 181 -3.36 6.44 -11.54
C ILE A 181 -2.70 6.58 -10.17
#